data_f912576691756082aa8276f3df5d1196
#
_entry.id   f912576691756082aa8276f3df5d1196
#
_cell.length_a   1.000
_cell.length_b   1.000
_cell.length_c   1.000
_cell.angle_alpha   90.00
_cell.angle_beta   90.00
_cell.angle_gamma   90.00
#
_symmetry.space_group_name_H-M   'P 1'
#
loop_
_entity.id
_entity.type
_entity.pdbx_description
1 polymer ?
#
loop_
_entity_poly.entity_id
_entity_poly.type
_entity_poly.pdbx_seq_one_letter_code
_entity_poly.pdbx_strand_id
1 'polypeptide(L)'
;MQENSQTFYHILPNGVKIVHRWTPSPVAYVGVMVGAGTRDEQPAENGMAHYIEHCVFKGTNHHSARQIIHAIEGIGGEINAYTTKEETTFYAAILAEHVQLTLHLIAEMLLEPSFKKEETDKERMVILDEIESYNDSPSELIYDDFENLVFAGSSLAQPILGTRKTLRHLSSKPDYARRWMAEHYTPERMVVFCQGNVKPEKIFRIAEREFGSLSRDHMEPRKPSIPTFSEHERSFKKHTHQVHAMLGGRAYPLGHEKQLALFLLNNILGGGSLNSRLNLSLRESRGLVYTVESTYTPLSDTGYWCVYWACDPEDYTQSLELIAHEQEILRTKPLSDSALHHALQQLRGQLAISAQNQENSALAMAKSMLYHGSAPEWQETFAKIAQTSAQSLQDVANDLFCDQNRYILTYN
;
A
#
# COMPACT_ATOMS: atom_id res chain seq x y z
N MET A 1 8.32 -26.63 14.92
CA MET A 1 7.10 -27.28 14.43
C MET A 1 6.16 -26.15 14.04
N GLN A 2 5.98 -25.89 12.74
CA GLN A 2 4.92 -25.00 12.27
C GLN A 2 3.61 -25.75 12.50
N GLU A 3 2.86 -25.37 13.51
CA GLU A 3 1.46 -25.77 13.60
C GLU A 3 0.75 -25.15 12.40
N ASN A 4 0.07 -26.01 11.65
CA ASN A 4 -0.53 -25.72 10.35
C ASN A 4 -1.44 -24.50 10.40
N SER A 5 -0.99 -23.35 9.87
CA SER A 5 -1.90 -22.27 9.48
C SER A 5 -2.80 -22.81 8.36
N GLN A 6 -4.09 -22.58 8.47
CA GLN A 6 -5.05 -22.94 7.45
C GLN A 6 -5.85 -21.73 7.05
N THR A 7 -5.88 -21.45 5.74
CA THR A 7 -6.61 -20.30 5.18
C THR A 7 -7.97 -20.77 4.64
N PHE A 8 -9.02 -20.06 5.04
CA PHE A 8 -10.41 -20.31 4.68
C PHE A 8 -10.97 -19.13 3.92
N TYR A 9 -11.81 -19.41 2.93
CA TYR A 9 -12.41 -18.43 2.03
C TYR A 9 -13.91 -18.58 2.01
N HIS A 10 -14.63 -17.47 1.94
CA HIS A 10 -16.06 -17.44 1.71
C HIS A 10 -16.45 -16.18 0.96
N ILE A 11 -17.50 -16.24 0.16
CA ILE A 11 -18.06 -15.07 -0.54
C ILE A 11 -19.56 -15.05 -0.23
N LEU A 12 -20.04 -13.93 0.31
CA LEU A 12 -21.45 -13.74 0.57
C LEU A 12 -22.24 -13.61 -0.74
N PRO A 13 -23.54 -13.88 -0.74
CA PRO A 13 -24.39 -13.77 -1.95
C PRO A 13 -24.36 -12.37 -2.59
N ASN A 14 -24.12 -11.32 -1.80
CA ASN A 14 -24.00 -9.93 -2.28
C ASN A 14 -22.60 -9.59 -2.82
N GLY A 15 -21.61 -10.48 -2.69
CA GLY A 15 -20.27 -10.27 -3.23
C GLY A 15 -19.19 -9.91 -2.21
N VAL A 16 -19.52 -9.66 -0.94
CA VAL A 16 -18.51 -9.44 0.12
C VAL A 16 -17.63 -10.67 0.24
N LYS A 17 -16.34 -10.47 0.14
CA LYS A 17 -15.32 -11.51 0.26
C LYS A 17 -14.90 -11.66 1.71
N ILE A 18 -14.64 -12.89 2.15
CA ILE A 18 -14.17 -13.19 3.50
C ILE A 18 -12.94 -14.07 3.40
N VAL A 19 -11.87 -13.71 4.08
CA VAL A 19 -10.68 -14.52 4.22
C VAL A 19 -10.29 -14.64 5.68
N HIS A 20 -10.08 -15.86 6.13
CA HIS A 20 -9.65 -16.15 7.49
C HIS A 20 -8.47 -17.12 7.50
N ARG A 21 -7.38 -16.71 8.15
CA ARG A 21 -6.24 -17.58 8.43
C ARG A 21 -6.26 -17.96 9.90
N TRP A 22 -6.52 -19.24 10.16
CA TRP A 22 -6.41 -19.76 11.50
C TRP A 22 -4.94 -19.88 11.92
N THR A 23 -4.63 -19.37 13.10
CA THR A 23 -3.32 -19.50 13.76
C THR A 23 -3.56 -19.76 15.26
N PRO A 24 -2.64 -20.41 15.97
CA PRO A 24 -2.81 -20.68 17.42
C PRO A 24 -2.60 -19.43 18.28
N SER A 25 -2.31 -18.27 17.70
CA SER A 25 -2.09 -17.01 18.41
C SER A 25 -3.31 -16.58 19.21
N PRO A 26 -3.15 -16.17 20.49
CA PRO A 26 -4.23 -15.58 21.27
C PRO A 26 -4.64 -14.20 20.73
N VAL A 27 -3.74 -13.51 20.01
CA VAL A 27 -4.02 -12.24 19.33
C VAL A 27 -4.63 -12.52 17.97
N ALA A 28 -5.67 -11.79 17.65
CA ALA A 28 -6.28 -11.79 16.32
C ALA A 28 -6.15 -10.40 15.68
N TYR A 29 -5.77 -10.40 14.40
CA TYR A 29 -5.85 -9.23 13.53
C TYR A 29 -7.11 -9.37 12.69
N VAL A 30 -8.01 -8.40 12.80
CA VAL A 30 -9.33 -8.48 12.20
C VAL A 30 -9.74 -7.14 11.64
N GLY A 31 -10.40 -7.12 10.47
CA GLY A 31 -10.78 -5.86 9.84
C GLY A 31 -11.57 -6.02 8.56
N VAL A 32 -11.74 -4.88 7.91
CA VAL A 32 -12.36 -4.74 6.59
C VAL A 32 -11.44 -3.92 5.70
N MET A 33 -11.10 -4.47 4.55
CA MET A 33 -10.41 -3.76 3.48
C MET A 33 -11.41 -3.44 2.38
N VAL A 34 -11.45 -2.19 1.97
CA VAL A 34 -12.31 -1.70 0.90
C VAL A 34 -11.45 -1.34 -0.30
N GLY A 35 -11.72 -1.88 -1.47
CA GLY A 35 -11.03 -1.60 -2.72
C GLY A 35 -11.39 -0.22 -3.29
N ALA A 36 -11.31 0.81 -2.47
CA ALA A 36 -11.52 2.21 -2.80
C ALA A 36 -10.44 3.06 -2.14
N GLY A 37 -9.83 3.96 -2.90
CA GLY A 37 -8.76 4.83 -2.45
C GLY A 37 -8.72 6.11 -3.28
N THR A 38 -7.63 6.87 -3.19
CA THR A 38 -7.55 8.19 -3.85
C THR A 38 -7.61 8.11 -5.37
N ARG A 39 -7.31 6.97 -5.95
CA ARG A 39 -7.46 6.73 -7.39
C ARG A 39 -8.91 6.82 -7.88
N ASP A 40 -9.88 6.50 -7.01
CA ASP A 40 -11.30 6.52 -7.32
C ASP A 40 -11.92 7.94 -7.23
N GLU A 41 -11.15 8.93 -6.77
CA GLU A 41 -11.58 10.31 -6.57
C GLU A 41 -11.58 11.12 -7.87
N GLN A 42 -12.57 12.00 -8.01
CA GLN A 42 -12.50 13.06 -9.02
C GLN A 42 -11.52 14.16 -8.55
N PRO A 43 -10.95 14.97 -9.47
CA PRO A 43 -9.99 16.01 -9.06
C PRO A 43 -10.52 17.01 -8.01
N ALA A 44 -11.83 17.25 -7.97
CA ALA A 44 -12.45 18.10 -6.96
C ALA A 44 -12.67 17.41 -5.60
N GLU A 45 -12.56 16.09 -5.57
CA GLU A 45 -12.75 15.23 -4.40
C GLU A 45 -11.43 14.73 -3.81
N ASN A 46 -10.30 15.19 -4.33
CA ASN A 46 -8.99 14.70 -3.91
C ASN A 46 -8.78 14.86 -2.39
N GLY A 47 -8.41 13.75 -1.73
CA GLY A 47 -8.31 13.59 -0.29
C GLY A 47 -9.60 13.05 0.38
N MET A 48 -10.64 12.67 -0.39
CA MET A 48 -11.91 12.19 0.16
C MET A 48 -11.75 10.85 0.88
N ALA A 49 -11.02 9.91 0.31
CA ALA A 49 -10.81 8.58 0.91
C ALA A 49 -10.14 8.70 2.27
N HIS A 50 -9.07 9.48 2.36
CA HIS A 50 -8.36 9.75 3.61
C HIS A 50 -9.22 10.57 4.60
N TYR A 51 -9.95 11.57 4.12
CA TYR A 51 -10.90 12.32 4.95
C TYR A 51 -11.99 11.43 5.58
N ILE A 52 -12.52 10.46 4.80
CA ILE A 52 -13.48 9.47 5.31
C ILE A 52 -12.82 8.58 6.37
N GLU A 53 -11.61 8.11 6.12
CA GLU A 53 -10.84 7.32 7.09
C GLU A 53 -10.82 8.00 8.46
N HIS A 54 -10.44 9.28 8.53
CA HIS A 54 -10.46 10.05 9.77
C HIS A 54 -11.85 10.19 10.37
N CYS A 55 -12.84 10.50 9.53
CA CYS A 55 -14.17 10.88 10.00
C CYS A 55 -14.98 9.70 10.55
N VAL A 56 -14.78 8.47 10.07
CA VAL A 56 -15.54 7.29 10.58
C VAL A 56 -15.20 6.95 12.03
N PHE A 57 -14.02 7.36 12.53
CA PHE A 57 -13.66 7.24 13.95
C PHE A 57 -14.36 8.26 14.85
N LYS A 58 -15.01 9.28 14.29
CA LYS A 58 -15.60 10.39 15.06
C LYS A 58 -17.04 10.14 15.50
N GLY A 59 -17.50 8.91 15.32
CA GLY A 59 -18.76 8.41 15.84
C GLY A 59 -19.68 7.89 14.75
N THR A 60 -20.58 7.07 15.20
CA THR A 60 -21.65 6.45 14.42
C THR A 60 -23.01 7.00 14.84
N ASN A 61 -24.09 6.44 14.28
CA ASN A 61 -25.44 6.74 14.74
C ASN A 61 -25.71 6.21 16.17
N HIS A 62 -24.91 5.23 16.65
CA HIS A 62 -25.12 4.54 17.92
C HIS A 62 -24.05 4.87 18.97
N HIS A 63 -22.80 5.11 18.55
CA HIS A 63 -21.66 5.31 19.42
C HIS A 63 -20.93 6.62 19.13
N SER A 64 -20.53 7.32 20.20
CA SER A 64 -19.60 8.45 20.08
C SER A 64 -18.18 7.96 19.81
N ALA A 65 -17.29 8.82 19.29
CA ALA A 65 -15.88 8.53 19.07
C ALA A 65 -15.22 7.93 20.33
N ARG A 66 -15.48 8.51 21.51
CA ARG A 66 -14.93 8.03 22.77
C ARG A 66 -15.41 6.61 23.13
N GLN A 67 -16.66 6.28 22.83
CA GLN A 67 -17.20 4.93 23.08
C GLN A 67 -16.59 3.90 22.14
N ILE A 68 -16.37 4.24 20.87
CA ILE A 68 -15.72 3.35 19.89
C ILE A 68 -14.30 3.04 20.35
N ILE A 69 -13.49 4.07 20.62
CA ILE A 69 -12.10 3.92 21.07
C ILE A 69 -12.06 3.11 22.37
N HIS A 70 -12.86 3.50 23.36
CA HIS A 70 -12.88 2.83 24.65
C HIS A 70 -13.33 1.36 24.58
N ALA A 71 -14.22 1.01 23.64
CA ALA A 71 -14.69 -0.37 23.49
C ALA A 71 -13.58 -1.30 22.96
N ILE A 72 -12.61 -0.79 22.21
CA ILE A 72 -11.47 -1.56 21.69
C ILE A 72 -10.25 -1.42 22.61
N GLU A 73 -9.84 -0.20 22.93
CA GLU A 73 -8.65 0.02 23.77
C GLU A 73 -8.89 -0.39 25.21
N GLY A 74 -10.12 -0.26 25.73
CA GLY A 74 -10.50 -0.68 27.09
C GLY A 74 -10.40 -2.19 27.33
N ILE A 75 -10.36 -3.01 26.27
CA ILE A 75 -10.10 -4.44 26.32
C ILE A 75 -8.65 -4.80 25.95
N GLY A 76 -7.77 -3.79 25.86
CA GLY A 76 -6.35 -3.95 25.51
C GLY A 76 -6.10 -4.17 24.02
N GLY A 77 -7.06 -3.81 23.16
CA GLY A 77 -6.92 -3.83 21.71
C GLY A 77 -6.34 -2.52 21.15
N GLU A 78 -5.91 -2.58 19.91
CA GLU A 78 -5.45 -1.43 19.11
C GLU A 78 -6.26 -1.37 17.84
N ILE A 79 -6.87 -0.21 17.53
CA ILE A 79 -7.61 0.01 16.28
C ILE A 79 -6.83 0.96 15.39
N ASN A 80 -6.71 0.61 14.12
CA ASN A 80 -5.96 1.35 13.13
C ASN A 80 -6.70 1.41 11.79
N ALA A 81 -6.28 2.37 10.94
CA ALA A 81 -6.69 2.44 9.55
C ALA A 81 -5.56 2.99 8.68
N TYR A 82 -5.64 2.80 7.39
CA TYR A 82 -4.80 3.46 6.40
C TYR A 82 -5.50 3.55 5.06
N THR A 83 -5.17 4.59 4.30
CA THR A 83 -5.62 4.81 2.93
C THR A 83 -4.42 4.75 1.97
N THR A 84 -4.61 4.07 0.83
CA THR A 84 -3.66 4.06 -0.28
C THR A 84 -4.31 4.63 -1.54
N LYS A 85 -3.63 4.51 -2.68
CA LYS A 85 -4.21 4.88 -3.97
C LYS A 85 -5.43 4.04 -4.34
N GLU A 86 -5.49 2.77 -3.92
CA GLU A 86 -6.48 1.82 -4.41
C GLU A 86 -7.32 1.13 -3.33
N GLU A 87 -6.91 1.19 -2.08
CA GLU A 87 -7.65 0.60 -0.97
C GLU A 87 -7.61 1.47 0.30
N THR A 88 -8.69 1.37 1.10
CA THR A 88 -8.75 1.87 2.48
C THR A 88 -9.03 0.70 3.42
N THR A 89 -8.27 0.57 4.49
CA THR A 89 -8.33 -0.56 5.41
C THR A 89 -8.60 -0.09 6.83
N PHE A 90 -9.53 -0.76 7.51
CA PHE A 90 -9.88 -0.55 8.92
C PHE A 90 -9.69 -1.86 9.65
N TYR A 91 -8.87 -1.88 10.70
CA TYR A 91 -8.54 -3.12 11.38
C TYR A 91 -8.17 -2.90 12.83
N ALA A 92 -8.14 -4.00 13.57
CA ALA A 92 -7.69 -3.98 14.95
C ALA A 92 -6.86 -5.22 15.29
N ALA A 93 -5.93 -5.04 16.22
CA ALA A 93 -5.23 -6.10 16.94
C ALA A 93 -5.90 -6.28 18.31
N ILE A 94 -6.41 -7.47 18.60
CA ILE A 94 -7.21 -7.77 19.78
C ILE A 94 -6.98 -9.20 20.28
N LEU A 95 -7.42 -9.52 21.49
CA LEU A 95 -7.57 -10.92 21.89
C LEU A 95 -8.70 -11.58 21.06
N ALA A 96 -8.47 -12.82 20.61
CA ALA A 96 -9.35 -13.55 19.69
C ALA A 96 -10.81 -13.71 20.18
N GLU A 97 -11.02 -13.66 21.51
CA GLU A 97 -12.37 -13.71 22.11
C GLU A 97 -13.23 -12.48 21.76
N HIS A 98 -12.61 -11.32 21.49
CA HIS A 98 -13.27 -10.04 21.22
C HIS A 98 -13.56 -9.78 19.74
N VAL A 99 -13.23 -10.70 18.84
CA VAL A 99 -13.44 -10.56 17.38
C VAL A 99 -14.86 -10.14 17.00
N GLN A 100 -15.88 -10.67 17.70
CA GLN A 100 -17.27 -10.33 17.39
C GLN A 100 -17.60 -8.86 17.69
N LEU A 101 -17.18 -8.34 18.83
CA LEU A 101 -17.35 -6.93 19.21
C LEU A 101 -16.64 -6.02 18.20
N THR A 102 -15.40 -6.36 17.90
CA THR A 102 -14.54 -5.54 17.02
C THR A 102 -15.07 -5.46 15.59
N LEU A 103 -15.44 -6.60 14.99
CA LEU A 103 -16.04 -6.61 13.65
C LEU A 103 -17.38 -5.87 13.60
N HIS A 104 -18.19 -5.98 14.65
CA HIS A 104 -19.44 -5.22 14.75
C HIS A 104 -19.16 -3.71 14.76
N LEU A 105 -18.22 -3.23 15.57
CA LEU A 105 -17.87 -1.81 15.64
C LEU A 105 -17.27 -1.29 14.33
N ILE A 106 -16.38 -2.06 13.69
CA ILE A 106 -15.83 -1.69 12.37
C ILE A 106 -16.95 -1.62 11.33
N ALA A 107 -17.87 -2.59 11.32
CA ALA A 107 -19.03 -2.57 10.42
C ALA A 107 -19.91 -1.33 10.66
N GLU A 108 -20.21 -1.00 11.92
CA GLU A 108 -20.98 0.18 12.28
C GLU A 108 -20.29 1.48 11.83
N MET A 109 -18.96 1.59 12.02
CA MET A 109 -18.17 2.73 11.55
C MET A 109 -18.27 2.90 10.02
N LEU A 110 -18.28 1.80 9.27
CA LEU A 110 -18.31 1.82 7.80
C LEU A 110 -19.71 2.01 7.23
N LEU A 111 -20.74 1.49 7.90
CA LEU A 111 -22.11 1.47 7.37
C LEU A 111 -22.97 2.61 7.90
N GLU A 112 -22.69 3.08 9.12
CA GLU A 112 -23.52 4.06 9.82
C GLU A 112 -22.75 5.24 10.43
N PRO A 113 -21.72 5.81 9.74
CA PRO A 113 -20.97 6.93 10.29
C PRO A 113 -21.85 8.17 10.46
N SER A 114 -21.69 8.87 11.57
CA SER A 114 -22.54 10.03 11.90
C SER A 114 -22.21 11.28 11.10
N PHE A 115 -20.94 11.49 10.71
CA PHE A 115 -20.41 12.70 10.03
C PHE A 115 -20.93 14.01 10.62
N LYS A 116 -20.93 14.12 11.96
CA LYS A 116 -21.35 15.35 12.65
C LYS A 116 -20.41 16.48 12.26
N LYS A 117 -20.98 17.60 11.82
CA LYS A 117 -20.23 18.76 11.29
C LYS A 117 -19.14 19.24 12.26
N GLU A 118 -19.43 19.28 13.55
CA GLU A 118 -18.45 19.73 14.57
C GLU A 118 -17.22 18.82 14.66
N GLU A 119 -17.43 17.51 14.53
CA GLU A 119 -16.34 16.53 14.56
C GLU A 119 -15.56 16.51 13.23
N THR A 120 -16.25 16.56 12.10
CA THR A 120 -15.62 16.59 10.78
C THR A 120 -14.84 17.88 10.53
N ASP A 121 -15.28 19.04 11.09
CA ASP A 121 -14.52 20.28 11.05
C ASP A 121 -13.23 20.21 11.88
N LYS A 122 -13.23 19.50 13.01
CA LYS A 122 -12.01 19.23 13.79
C LYS A 122 -11.04 18.35 13.00
N GLU A 123 -11.54 17.25 12.41
CA GLU A 123 -10.68 16.36 11.62
C GLU A 123 -10.08 17.04 10.40
N ARG A 124 -10.81 17.92 9.76
CA ARG A 124 -10.23 18.75 8.71
C ARG A 124 -9.01 19.53 9.18
N MET A 125 -9.01 20.04 10.42
CA MET A 125 -7.84 20.74 10.95
C MET A 125 -6.68 19.78 11.22
N VAL A 126 -6.97 18.59 11.76
CA VAL A 126 -5.97 17.53 11.96
C VAL A 126 -5.31 17.13 10.65
N ILE A 127 -6.10 16.90 9.60
CA ILE A 127 -5.57 16.54 8.27
C ILE A 127 -4.76 17.71 7.65
N LEU A 128 -5.17 18.96 7.88
CA LEU A 128 -4.39 20.11 7.43
C LEU A 128 -3.03 20.19 8.13
N ASP A 129 -2.97 19.90 9.42
CA ASP A 129 -1.72 19.84 10.18
C ASP A 129 -0.85 18.67 9.72
N GLU A 130 -1.47 17.54 9.36
CA GLU A 130 -0.78 16.38 8.79
C GLU A 130 -0.17 16.71 7.41
N ILE A 131 -0.90 17.41 6.53
CA ILE A 131 -0.36 17.88 5.25
C ILE A 131 0.85 18.79 5.46
N GLU A 132 0.81 19.71 6.45
CA GLU A 132 1.96 20.58 6.73
C GLU A 132 3.16 19.76 7.24
N SER A 133 2.92 18.82 8.17
CA SER A 133 3.98 17.93 8.67
C SER A 133 4.60 17.10 7.55
N TYR A 134 3.78 16.61 6.62
CA TYR A 134 4.23 15.83 5.47
C TYR A 134 5.06 16.71 4.49
N ASN A 135 4.63 17.95 4.26
CA ASN A 135 5.36 18.91 3.44
C ASN A 135 6.73 19.29 4.03
N ASP A 136 6.89 19.19 5.35
CA ASP A 136 8.14 19.45 6.07
C ASP A 136 9.09 18.21 6.07
N SER A 137 8.65 17.07 5.53
CA SER A 137 9.43 15.84 5.41
C SER A 137 9.81 15.55 3.95
N PRO A 138 10.95 16.05 3.44
CA PRO A 138 11.34 15.86 2.04
C PRO A 138 11.48 14.39 1.63
N SER A 139 11.89 13.53 2.57
CA SER A 139 12.05 12.08 2.34
C SER A 139 10.72 11.34 2.15
N GLU A 140 9.63 11.89 2.65
CA GLU A 140 8.28 11.34 2.47
C GLU A 140 7.58 11.99 1.28
N LEU A 141 7.56 13.31 1.22
CA LEU A 141 6.88 14.07 0.18
C LEU A 141 7.38 13.74 -1.24
N ILE A 142 8.66 13.39 -1.38
CA ILE A 142 9.25 13.09 -2.69
C ILE A 142 8.60 11.89 -3.37
N TYR A 143 8.02 10.94 -2.62
CA TYR A 143 7.28 9.81 -3.19
C TYR A 143 5.97 10.25 -3.85
N ASP A 144 5.20 11.13 -3.22
CA ASP A 144 3.97 11.68 -3.79
C ASP A 144 4.26 12.53 -5.05
N ASP A 145 5.29 13.36 -5.00
CA ASP A 145 5.69 14.18 -6.15
C ASP A 145 6.26 13.33 -7.30
N PHE A 146 6.89 12.19 -6.99
CA PHE A 146 7.36 11.23 -7.99
C PHE A 146 6.19 10.48 -8.63
N GLU A 147 5.21 10.04 -7.85
CA GLU A 147 3.97 9.45 -8.39
C GLU A 147 3.21 10.47 -9.27
N ASN A 148 3.18 11.76 -8.85
CA ASN A 148 2.61 12.83 -9.65
C ASN A 148 3.35 12.99 -11.00
N LEU A 149 4.67 12.86 -11.02
CA LEU A 149 5.46 12.94 -12.25
C LEU A 149 5.20 11.72 -13.16
N VAL A 150 5.27 10.50 -12.63
CA VAL A 150 5.12 9.24 -13.38
C VAL A 150 3.70 9.06 -13.92
N PHE A 151 2.69 9.47 -13.16
CA PHE A 151 1.27 9.28 -13.47
C PHE A 151 0.56 10.58 -13.83
N ALA A 152 1.29 11.62 -14.22
CA ALA A 152 0.75 12.93 -14.55
C ALA A 152 -0.48 12.83 -15.49
N GLY A 153 -1.54 13.55 -15.15
CA GLY A 153 -2.80 13.55 -15.91
C GLY A 153 -3.77 12.40 -15.59
N SER A 154 -3.42 11.52 -14.64
CA SER A 154 -4.34 10.49 -14.11
C SER A 154 -4.67 10.73 -12.65
N SER A 155 -5.70 10.04 -12.13
CA SER A 155 -6.04 10.10 -10.71
C SER A 155 -4.96 9.50 -9.79
N LEU A 156 -4.07 8.64 -10.30
CA LEU A 156 -2.91 8.13 -9.56
C LEU A 156 -1.89 9.23 -9.20
N ALA A 157 -1.90 10.35 -9.93
CA ALA A 157 -1.05 11.50 -9.64
C ALA A 157 -1.52 12.33 -8.43
N GLN A 158 -2.72 12.09 -7.91
CA GLN A 158 -3.29 12.85 -6.81
C GLN A 158 -2.67 12.40 -5.46
N PRO A 159 -2.27 13.35 -4.58
CA PRO A 159 -1.76 13.00 -3.25
C PRO A 159 -2.86 12.36 -2.39
N ILE A 160 -2.48 11.43 -1.51
CA ILE A 160 -3.42 10.68 -0.65
C ILE A 160 -4.12 11.63 0.32
N LEU A 161 -3.39 12.54 0.93
CA LEU A 161 -3.91 13.50 1.92
C LEU A 161 -4.82 14.57 1.29
N GLY A 162 -4.84 14.67 -0.05
CA GLY A 162 -5.51 15.77 -0.73
C GLY A 162 -4.74 17.08 -0.64
N THR A 163 -5.45 18.18 -0.81
CA THR A 163 -4.89 19.54 -0.73
C THR A 163 -5.69 20.40 0.22
N ARG A 164 -5.07 21.47 0.73
CA ARG A 164 -5.74 22.49 1.55
C ARG A 164 -7.02 23.03 0.88
N LYS A 165 -7.03 23.14 -0.45
CA LYS A 165 -8.17 23.63 -1.24
C LYS A 165 -9.29 22.58 -1.30
N THR A 166 -8.97 21.34 -1.61
CA THR A 166 -9.95 20.25 -1.73
C THR A 166 -10.56 19.94 -0.38
N LEU A 167 -9.79 19.83 0.69
CA LEU A 167 -10.30 19.56 2.04
C LEU A 167 -11.28 20.63 2.55
N ARG A 168 -11.05 21.92 2.25
CA ARG A 168 -12.02 22.97 2.57
C ARG A 168 -13.34 22.78 1.83
N HIS A 169 -13.28 22.30 0.59
CA HIS A 169 -14.49 22.01 -0.19
C HIS A 169 -15.23 20.78 0.37
N LEU A 170 -14.50 19.69 0.65
CA LEU A 170 -15.06 18.44 1.15
C LEU A 170 -15.79 18.63 2.50
N SER A 171 -15.15 19.28 3.46
CA SER A 171 -15.72 19.52 4.80
C SER A 171 -16.91 20.49 4.82
N SER A 172 -17.11 21.30 3.77
CA SER A 172 -18.24 22.20 3.66
C SER A 172 -19.56 21.48 3.36
N LYS A 173 -19.53 20.23 2.93
CA LYS A 173 -20.68 19.43 2.47
C LYS A 173 -20.60 18.00 3.03
N PRO A 174 -21.10 17.76 4.26
CA PRO A 174 -21.05 16.42 4.89
C PRO A 174 -21.65 15.28 4.04
N ASP A 175 -22.64 15.60 3.19
CA ASP A 175 -23.27 14.62 2.30
C ASP A 175 -22.32 14.09 1.20
N TYR A 176 -21.20 14.77 0.92
CA TYR A 176 -20.22 14.29 -0.06
C TYR A 176 -19.54 13.00 0.40
N ALA A 177 -19.14 12.94 1.66
CA ALA A 177 -18.53 11.73 2.22
C ALA A 177 -19.51 10.55 2.18
N ARG A 178 -20.78 10.76 2.59
CA ARG A 178 -21.80 9.71 2.53
C ARG A 178 -22.07 9.22 1.11
N ARG A 179 -22.18 10.14 0.15
CA ARG A 179 -22.37 9.79 -1.27
C ARG A 179 -21.18 9.01 -1.80
N TRP A 180 -19.96 9.48 -1.54
CA TRP A 180 -18.74 8.81 -1.98
C TRP A 180 -18.64 7.40 -1.39
N MET A 181 -18.96 7.22 -0.11
CA MET A 181 -19.03 5.89 0.50
C MET A 181 -20.08 5.01 -0.16
N ALA A 182 -21.28 5.53 -0.43
CA ALA A 182 -22.33 4.78 -1.10
C ALA A 182 -21.93 4.33 -2.52
N GLU A 183 -21.16 5.15 -3.23
CA GLU A 183 -20.66 4.86 -4.58
C GLU A 183 -19.49 3.87 -4.58
N HIS A 184 -18.62 3.88 -3.55
CA HIS A 184 -17.35 3.17 -3.56
C HIS A 184 -17.24 2.04 -2.54
N TYR A 185 -17.97 2.08 -1.42
CA TYR A 185 -17.94 1.04 -0.40
C TYR A 185 -19.00 -0.04 -0.68
N THR A 186 -18.91 -0.61 -1.88
CA THR A 186 -19.83 -1.65 -2.35
C THR A 186 -19.39 -3.04 -1.90
N PRO A 187 -20.32 -4.00 -1.76
CA PRO A 187 -20.00 -5.35 -1.32
C PRO A 187 -18.88 -6.03 -2.09
N GLU A 188 -18.85 -5.90 -3.42
CA GLU A 188 -17.82 -6.53 -4.24
C GLU A 188 -16.40 -5.97 -4.01
N ARG A 189 -16.31 -4.74 -3.48
CA ARG A 189 -15.04 -4.08 -3.10
C ARG A 189 -14.62 -4.40 -1.67
N MET A 190 -15.44 -5.09 -0.87
CA MET A 190 -15.15 -5.36 0.54
C MET A 190 -14.53 -6.73 0.75
N VAL A 191 -13.50 -6.77 1.59
CA VAL A 191 -12.89 -7.98 2.12
C VAL A 191 -12.92 -7.90 3.64
N VAL A 192 -13.70 -8.76 4.27
CA VAL A 192 -13.61 -9.02 5.71
C VAL A 192 -12.48 -10.00 5.94
N PHE A 193 -11.52 -9.65 6.79
CA PHE A 193 -10.38 -10.52 7.06
C PHE A 193 -10.19 -10.76 8.55
N CYS A 194 -9.65 -11.93 8.87
CA CYS A 194 -9.25 -12.29 10.22
C CYS A 194 -8.05 -13.24 10.18
N GLN A 195 -7.04 -12.98 11.03
CA GLN A 195 -5.96 -13.92 11.29
C GLN A 195 -5.83 -14.10 12.80
N GLY A 196 -6.01 -15.34 13.30
CA GLY A 196 -5.94 -15.63 14.72
C GLY A 196 -6.64 -16.91 15.10
N ASN A 197 -6.68 -17.24 16.42
CA ASN A 197 -7.31 -18.45 16.93
C ASN A 197 -8.84 -18.29 17.03
N VAL A 198 -9.50 -18.22 15.89
CA VAL A 198 -10.96 -18.10 15.78
C VAL A 198 -11.48 -19.19 14.83
N LYS A 199 -12.63 -19.78 15.15
CA LYS A 199 -13.26 -20.76 14.24
C LYS A 199 -13.76 -20.08 12.98
N PRO A 200 -13.51 -20.63 11.78
CA PRO A 200 -13.93 -20.02 10.51
C PRO A 200 -15.43 -19.72 10.44
N GLU A 201 -16.27 -20.64 10.93
CA GLU A 201 -17.72 -20.49 10.91
C GLU A 201 -18.21 -19.30 11.76
N LYS A 202 -17.43 -18.95 12.81
CA LYS A 202 -17.74 -17.75 13.63
C LYS A 202 -17.50 -16.49 12.81
N ILE A 203 -16.39 -16.41 12.08
CA ILE A 203 -16.07 -15.25 11.23
C ILE A 203 -17.11 -15.10 10.12
N PHE A 204 -17.43 -16.20 9.41
CA PHE A 204 -18.40 -16.18 8.32
C PHE A 204 -19.79 -15.71 8.79
N ARG A 205 -20.25 -16.19 9.95
CA ARG A 205 -21.53 -15.80 10.53
C ARG A 205 -21.54 -14.33 10.95
N ILE A 206 -20.45 -13.83 11.52
CA ILE A 206 -20.34 -12.41 11.88
C ILE A 206 -20.40 -11.56 10.61
N ALA A 207 -19.58 -11.87 9.61
CA ALA A 207 -19.55 -11.12 8.35
C ALA A 207 -20.91 -11.14 7.63
N GLU A 208 -21.60 -12.27 7.60
CA GLU A 208 -22.95 -12.36 7.03
C GLU A 208 -23.95 -11.49 7.79
N ARG A 209 -23.92 -11.48 9.12
CA ARG A 209 -24.78 -10.63 9.94
C ARG A 209 -24.57 -9.16 9.71
N GLU A 210 -23.28 -8.72 9.65
CA GLU A 210 -22.93 -7.30 9.56
C GLU A 210 -23.03 -6.75 8.14
N PHE A 211 -22.68 -7.54 7.13
CA PHE A 211 -22.54 -7.08 5.73
C PHE A 211 -23.52 -7.74 4.76
N GLY A 212 -24.22 -8.80 5.17
CA GLY A 212 -25.07 -9.60 4.26
C GLY A 212 -26.30 -8.87 3.71
N SER A 213 -26.76 -7.81 4.40
CA SER A 213 -27.89 -6.98 3.97
C SER A 213 -27.53 -5.88 2.96
N LEU A 214 -26.26 -5.66 2.69
CA LEU A 214 -25.83 -4.65 1.73
C LEU A 214 -26.33 -4.99 0.32
N SER A 215 -26.89 -4.00 -0.37
CA SER A 215 -27.36 -4.16 -1.74
C SER A 215 -26.18 -4.40 -2.68
N ARG A 216 -26.38 -5.30 -3.63
CA ARG A 216 -25.44 -5.52 -4.71
C ARG A 216 -25.75 -4.53 -5.84
N ASP A 217 -25.09 -3.37 -5.79
CA ASP A 217 -25.19 -2.40 -6.87
C ASP A 217 -24.09 -2.67 -7.92
N HIS A 218 -24.43 -2.46 -9.20
CA HIS A 218 -23.49 -2.66 -10.29
C HIS A 218 -22.34 -1.65 -10.18
N MET A 219 -21.13 -2.17 -9.98
CA MET A 219 -19.93 -1.38 -9.95
C MET A 219 -19.38 -1.22 -11.37
N GLU A 220 -19.12 0.02 -11.77
CA GLU A 220 -18.28 0.28 -12.94
C GLU A 220 -16.82 -0.14 -12.63
N PRO A 221 -16.20 -1.00 -13.45
CA PRO A 221 -14.79 -1.30 -13.27
C PRO A 221 -13.94 -0.04 -13.45
N ARG A 222 -12.83 0.06 -12.71
CA ARG A 222 -11.86 1.14 -12.89
C ARG A 222 -11.44 1.20 -14.36
N LYS A 223 -11.56 2.38 -14.96
CA LYS A 223 -11.11 2.59 -16.33
C LYS A 223 -9.59 2.78 -16.32
N PRO A 224 -8.81 1.96 -17.02
CA PRO A 224 -7.40 2.22 -17.20
C PRO A 224 -7.27 3.56 -17.95
N SER A 225 -6.69 4.54 -17.31
CA SER A 225 -6.40 5.83 -17.94
C SER A 225 -5.06 6.31 -17.45
N ILE A 226 -4.01 5.89 -18.16
CA ILE A 226 -2.69 6.42 -17.93
C ILE A 226 -2.33 7.25 -19.16
N PRO A 227 -2.47 8.58 -19.10
CA PRO A 227 -2.07 9.45 -20.19
C PRO A 227 -0.58 9.27 -20.49
N THR A 228 -0.22 9.39 -21.78
CA THR A 228 1.18 9.48 -22.17
C THR A 228 1.63 10.92 -21.92
N PHE A 229 2.50 11.11 -20.94
CA PHE A 229 3.05 12.44 -20.62
C PHE A 229 4.53 12.51 -21.04
N SER A 230 5.02 13.73 -21.35
CA SER A 230 6.33 13.95 -21.93
C SER A 230 7.37 14.53 -20.95
N GLU A 231 6.99 14.88 -19.73
CA GLU A 231 7.93 15.37 -18.74
C GLU A 231 8.58 14.19 -18.02
N HIS A 232 9.89 14.06 -18.16
CA HIS A 232 10.65 12.95 -17.55
C HIS A 232 11.58 13.41 -16.44
N GLU A 233 11.75 14.73 -16.25
CA GLU A 233 12.65 15.28 -15.25
C GLU A 233 12.04 16.51 -14.59
N ARG A 234 12.08 16.57 -13.25
CA ARG A 234 11.58 17.69 -12.47
C ARG A 234 12.47 17.95 -11.27
N SER A 235 12.70 19.22 -10.96
CA SER A 235 13.50 19.64 -9.81
C SER A 235 12.79 20.74 -9.01
N PHE A 236 12.83 20.61 -7.69
CA PHE A 236 12.28 21.60 -6.77
C PHE A 236 13.35 22.11 -5.80
N LYS A 237 13.34 23.42 -5.53
CA LYS A 237 14.14 24.00 -4.45
C LYS A 237 13.40 23.88 -3.12
N LYS A 238 13.91 23.04 -2.22
CA LYS A 238 13.29 22.74 -0.93
C LYS A 238 14.11 23.20 0.29
N HIS A 239 15.22 23.91 0.09
CA HIS A 239 16.12 24.38 1.16
C HIS A 239 16.54 23.25 2.13
N THR A 240 16.74 22.05 1.62
CA THR A 240 17.25 20.90 2.37
C THR A 240 18.77 20.94 2.45
N HIS A 241 19.36 20.38 3.53
CA HIS A 241 20.82 20.21 3.62
C HIS A 241 21.32 19.16 2.62
N GLN A 242 20.53 18.17 2.33
CA GLN A 242 20.83 17.09 1.40
C GLN A 242 19.98 17.21 0.13
N VAL A 243 20.51 16.73 -0.97
CA VAL A 243 19.72 16.43 -2.16
C VAL A 243 18.95 15.13 -1.89
N HIS A 244 17.62 15.20 -2.00
CA HIS A 244 16.77 14.01 -2.08
C HIS A 244 16.44 13.76 -3.53
N ALA A 245 16.62 12.56 -4.01
CA ALA A 245 16.39 12.25 -5.40
C ALA A 245 15.68 10.90 -5.58
N MET A 246 14.89 10.84 -6.64
CA MET A 246 14.24 9.61 -7.11
C MET A 246 14.51 9.42 -8.60
N LEU A 247 14.83 8.19 -8.96
CA LEU A 247 14.94 7.73 -10.34
C LEU A 247 14.07 6.48 -10.49
N GLY A 248 13.24 6.43 -11.51
CA GLY A 248 12.38 5.27 -11.72
C GLY A 248 11.49 5.40 -12.94
N GLY A 249 10.40 4.67 -12.95
CA GLY A 249 9.47 4.69 -14.07
C GLY A 249 8.26 3.79 -13.84
N ARG A 250 7.44 3.66 -14.88
CA ARG A 250 6.29 2.75 -14.85
C ARG A 250 6.74 1.30 -14.80
N ALA A 251 5.93 0.46 -14.19
CA ALA A 251 6.21 -0.95 -14.01
C ALA A 251 4.97 -1.82 -14.22
N TYR A 252 5.12 -3.11 -14.07
CA TYR A 252 4.06 -4.08 -14.28
C TYR A 252 2.96 -3.99 -13.23
N PRO A 253 1.70 -4.25 -13.63
CA PRO A 253 0.58 -4.33 -12.70
C PRO A 253 0.62 -5.61 -11.84
N LEU A 254 -0.28 -5.64 -10.85
CA LEU A 254 -0.60 -6.85 -10.10
C LEU A 254 -1.00 -8.00 -11.03
N GLY A 255 -0.47 -9.19 -10.80
CA GLY A 255 -0.79 -10.40 -11.56
C GLY A 255 -0.10 -10.50 -12.93
N HIS A 256 0.75 -9.53 -13.31
CA HIS A 256 1.54 -9.62 -14.55
C HIS A 256 2.58 -10.77 -14.46
N GLU A 257 2.80 -11.48 -15.56
CA GLU A 257 3.72 -12.62 -15.61
C GLU A 257 5.16 -12.30 -15.16
N LYS A 258 5.63 -11.07 -15.44
CA LYS A 258 6.96 -10.58 -15.05
C LYS A 258 7.01 -9.94 -13.66
N GLN A 259 5.90 -9.83 -12.95
CA GLN A 259 5.82 -9.14 -11.65
C GLN A 259 6.79 -9.72 -10.61
N LEU A 260 6.85 -11.04 -10.50
CA LEU A 260 7.70 -11.72 -9.51
C LEU A 260 9.18 -11.62 -9.88
N ALA A 261 9.52 -11.60 -11.16
CA ALA A 261 10.88 -11.36 -11.64
C ALA A 261 11.31 -9.92 -11.31
N LEU A 262 10.43 -8.92 -11.50
CA LEU A 262 10.70 -7.54 -11.09
C LEU A 262 10.88 -7.42 -9.58
N PHE A 263 10.08 -8.10 -8.80
CA PHE A 263 10.22 -8.11 -7.34
C PHE A 263 11.60 -8.62 -6.90
N LEU A 264 12.07 -9.72 -7.49
CA LEU A 264 13.41 -10.23 -7.23
C LEU A 264 14.51 -9.29 -7.75
N LEU A 265 14.36 -8.74 -8.96
CA LEU A 265 15.32 -7.78 -9.54
C LEU A 265 15.45 -6.53 -8.66
N ASN A 266 14.34 -5.99 -8.21
CA ASN A 266 14.31 -4.83 -7.33
C ASN A 266 15.01 -5.10 -5.99
N ASN A 267 14.80 -6.30 -5.42
CA ASN A 267 15.48 -6.71 -4.19
C ASN A 267 17.01 -6.83 -4.38
N ILE A 268 17.46 -7.33 -5.53
CA ILE A 268 18.87 -7.40 -5.89
C ILE A 268 19.48 -6.01 -6.08
N LEU A 269 18.76 -5.10 -6.74
CA LEU A 269 19.24 -3.76 -7.06
C LEU A 269 19.41 -2.93 -5.78
N GLY A 270 18.37 -2.75 -5.00
CA GLY A 270 18.36 -1.82 -3.86
C GLY A 270 17.36 -2.20 -2.77
N GLY A 271 17.02 -3.50 -2.61
CA GLY A 271 16.18 -3.95 -1.50
C GLY A 271 16.77 -3.62 -0.14
N GLY A 272 15.98 -3.75 0.93
CA GLY A 272 16.30 -3.28 2.29
C GLY A 272 17.49 -3.93 3.00
N SER A 273 18.36 -4.65 2.27
CA SER A 273 19.56 -5.29 2.81
C SER A 273 20.82 -4.52 2.47
N LEU A 274 21.75 -4.42 3.42
CA LEU A 274 23.03 -3.73 3.26
C LEU A 274 23.90 -4.30 2.15
N ASN A 275 23.70 -5.55 1.75
CA ASN A 275 24.41 -6.22 0.66
C ASN A 275 23.74 -6.08 -0.71
N SER A 276 22.67 -5.28 -0.84
CA SER A 276 22.12 -4.96 -2.16
C SER A 276 23.11 -4.16 -2.99
N ARG A 277 23.01 -4.25 -4.33
CA ARG A 277 24.01 -3.66 -5.24
C ARG A 277 24.21 -2.17 -5.00
N LEU A 278 23.13 -1.40 -4.86
CA LEU A 278 23.22 0.03 -4.61
C LEU A 278 23.81 0.35 -3.23
N ASN A 279 23.43 -0.37 -2.18
CA ASN A 279 24.03 -0.16 -0.88
C ASN A 279 25.54 -0.43 -0.90
N LEU A 280 26.00 -1.52 -1.53
CA LEU A 280 27.41 -1.82 -1.66
C LEU A 280 28.16 -0.78 -2.51
N SER A 281 27.56 -0.36 -3.62
CA SER A 281 28.21 0.51 -4.59
C SER A 281 28.29 1.98 -4.13
N LEU A 282 27.21 2.51 -3.54
CA LEU A 282 27.11 3.93 -3.17
C LEU A 282 27.48 4.19 -1.70
N ARG A 283 26.95 3.35 -0.80
CA ARG A 283 27.07 3.57 0.64
C ARG A 283 28.30 2.92 1.23
N GLU A 284 28.42 1.59 1.15
CA GLU A 284 29.46 0.85 1.85
C GLU A 284 30.86 1.08 1.24
N SER A 285 30.97 1.12 -0.09
CA SER A 285 32.27 1.25 -0.76
C SER A 285 32.74 2.70 -0.89
N ARG A 286 31.85 3.68 -0.91
CA ARG A 286 32.19 5.08 -1.25
C ARG A 286 31.67 6.12 -0.27
N GLY A 287 30.67 5.81 0.54
CA GLY A 287 30.10 6.73 1.50
C GLY A 287 29.36 7.94 0.88
N LEU A 288 28.90 7.83 -0.36
CA LEU A 288 28.29 8.94 -1.10
C LEU A 288 26.84 9.23 -0.66
N VAL A 289 26.17 8.25 -0.06
CA VAL A 289 24.75 8.36 0.29
C VAL A 289 24.50 7.93 1.74
N TYR A 290 23.57 8.57 2.41
CA TYR A 290 23.14 8.17 3.75
C TYR A 290 22.13 7.03 3.68
N THR A 291 21.24 7.08 2.70
CA THR A 291 20.26 6.04 2.40
C THR A 291 20.14 5.87 0.90
N VAL A 292 19.94 4.63 0.49
CA VAL A 292 19.55 4.28 -0.87
C VAL A 292 18.69 3.04 -0.81
N GLU A 293 17.53 3.13 -1.47
CA GLU A 293 16.61 1.99 -1.57
C GLU A 293 15.95 1.93 -2.93
N SER A 294 15.60 0.74 -3.36
CA SER A 294 14.80 0.51 -4.55
C SER A 294 13.49 -0.15 -4.15
N THR A 295 12.39 0.41 -4.63
CA THR A 295 11.03 -0.07 -4.35
C THR A 295 10.29 -0.36 -5.65
N TYR A 296 9.33 -1.28 -5.57
CA TYR A 296 8.38 -1.59 -6.62
C TYR A 296 6.98 -1.64 -6.05
N THR A 297 6.10 -0.81 -6.57
CA THR A 297 4.70 -0.70 -6.15
C THR A 297 3.80 -1.15 -7.30
N PRO A 298 3.28 -2.39 -7.27
CA PRO A 298 2.28 -2.84 -8.22
C PRO A 298 0.91 -2.26 -7.86
N LEU A 299 0.19 -1.79 -8.88
CA LEU A 299 -1.20 -1.35 -8.82
C LEU A 299 -2.08 -2.29 -9.65
N SER A 300 -3.39 -2.12 -9.62
CA SER A 300 -4.32 -3.07 -10.24
C SER A 300 -4.16 -3.20 -11.77
N ASP A 301 -3.78 -2.14 -12.49
CA ASP A 301 -3.62 -2.10 -13.96
C ASP A 301 -2.29 -1.50 -14.42
N THR A 302 -1.43 -1.10 -13.50
CA THR A 302 -0.11 -0.53 -13.74
C THR A 302 0.79 -0.76 -12.53
N GLY A 303 1.91 -0.07 -12.45
CA GLY A 303 2.79 0.00 -11.30
C GLY A 303 3.89 1.02 -11.55
N TYR A 304 4.71 1.24 -10.57
CA TYR A 304 5.96 1.97 -10.73
C TYR A 304 7.08 1.32 -9.93
N TRP A 305 8.29 1.54 -10.36
CA TRP A 305 9.50 1.23 -9.62
C TRP A 305 10.30 2.51 -9.45
N CYS A 306 11.04 2.62 -8.36
CA CYS A 306 11.93 3.74 -8.15
C CYS A 306 13.12 3.36 -7.28
N VAL A 307 14.20 4.13 -7.45
CA VAL A 307 15.34 4.21 -6.54
C VAL A 307 15.27 5.58 -5.88
N TYR A 308 15.17 5.60 -4.56
CA TYR A 308 15.31 6.80 -3.74
C TYR A 308 16.72 6.83 -3.14
N TRP A 309 17.34 8.01 -3.11
CA TRP A 309 18.58 8.22 -2.36
C TRP A 309 18.69 9.65 -1.84
N ALA A 310 19.46 9.80 -0.75
CA ALA A 310 19.80 11.10 -0.18
C ALA A 310 21.31 11.22 -0.03
N CYS A 311 21.87 12.33 -0.52
CA CYS A 311 23.32 12.58 -0.56
C CYS A 311 23.64 14.06 -0.39
N ASP A 312 24.90 14.38 -0.18
CA ASP A 312 25.36 15.77 -0.24
C ASP A 312 25.32 16.28 -1.69
N PRO A 313 25.12 17.60 -1.92
CA PRO A 313 24.98 18.17 -3.27
C PRO A 313 26.14 17.84 -4.21
N GLU A 314 27.35 17.75 -3.69
CA GLU A 314 28.58 17.41 -4.45
C GLU A 314 28.60 15.96 -4.93
N ASP A 315 27.89 15.05 -4.22
CA ASP A 315 27.87 13.62 -4.51
C ASP A 315 26.70 13.20 -5.44
N TYR A 316 25.79 14.11 -5.75
CA TYR A 316 24.59 13.81 -6.54
C TYR A 316 24.91 13.21 -7.91
N THR A 317 25.77 13.89 -8.68
CA THR A 317 26.09 13.46 -10.04
C THR A 317 26.75 12.07 -10.05
N GLN A 318 27.72 11.86 -9.16
CA GLN A 318 28.40 10.59 -9.04
C GLN A 318 27.46 9.46 -8.59
N SER A 319 26.56 9.75 -7.66
CA SER A 319 25.54 8.79 -7.21
C SER A 319 24.62 8.37 -8.35
N LEU A 320 24.12 9.34 -9.14
CA LEU A 320 23.27 9.08 -10.29
C LEU A 320 23.98 8.23 -11.36
N GLU A 321 25.25 8.52 -11.67
CA GLU A 321 26.06 7.74 -12.60
C GLU A 321 26.26 6.30 -12.13
N LEU A 322 26.48 6.09 -10.85
CA LEU A 322 26.65 4.76 -10.26
C LEU A 322 25.34 3.96 -10.28
N ILE A 323 24.19 4.61 -9.99
CA ILE A 323 22.88 3.95 -10.12
C ILE A 323 22.66 3.50 -11.57
N ALA A 324 22.91 4.39 -12.54
CA ALA A 324 22.79 4.06 -13.95
C ALA A 324 23.75 2.93 -14.37
N HIS A 325 24.96 2.91 -13.82
CA HIS A 325 25.93 1.85 -14.08
C HIS A 325 25.48 0.47 -13.55
N GLU A 326 24.91 0.42 -12.32
CA GLU A 326 24.39 -0.83 -11.76
C GLU A 326 23.17 -1.35 -12.56
N GLN A 327 22.33 -0.45 -13.04
CA GLN A 327 21.22 -0.79 -13.95
C GLN A 327 21.73 -1.33 -15.30
N GLU A 328 22.74 -0.70 -15.88
CA GLU A 328 23.34 -1.14 -17.15
C GLU A 328 24.02 -2.51 -17.02
N ILE A 329 24.65 -2.82 -15.89
CA ILE A 329 25.16 -4.16 -15.63
C ILE A 329 24.04 -5.20 -15.65
N LEU A 330 22.90 -4.91 -14.99
CA LEU A 330 21.75 -5.82 -14.96
C LEU A 330 21.08 -5.99 -16.33
N ARG A 331 21.14 -4.98 -17.18
CA ARG A 331 20.64 -5.03 -18.56
C ARG A 331 21.55 -5.85 -19.48
N THR A 332 22.84 -5.71 -19.35
CA THR A 332 23.83 -6.24 -20.31
C THR A 332 24.45 -7.58 -19.91
N LYS A 333 24.46 -7.90 -18.62
CA LYS A 333 25.10 -9.12 -18.09
C LYS A 333 24.08 -9.94 -17.30
N PRO A 334 23.70 -11.13 -17.75
CA PRO A 334 22.88 -12.03 -16.97
C PRO A 334 23.61 -12.40 -15.66
N LEU A 335 22.84 -12.58 -14.59
CA LEU A 335 23.39 -13.07 -13.33
C LEU A 335 24.00 -14.46 -13.53
N SER A 336 25.12 -14.73 -12.88
CA SER A 336 25.62 -16.10 -12.79
C SER A 336 24.68 -16.97 -11.95
N ASP A 337 24.70 -18.28 -12.18
CA ASP A 337 23.88 -19.24 -11.41
C ASP A 337 24.11 -19.10 -9.91
N SER A 338 25.37 -18.89 -9.48
CA SER A 338 25.71 -18.66 -8.09
C SER A 338 25.08 -17.36 -7.54
N ALA A 339 25.13 -16.25 -8.30
CA ALA A 339 24.55 -14.98 -7.88
C ALA A 339 23.00 -15.06 -7.78
N LEU A 340 22.37 -15.70 -8.75
CA LEU A 340 20.92 -15.95 -8.71
C LEU A 340 20.54 -16.82 -7.52
N HIS A 341 21.28 -17.90 -7.29
CA HIS A 341 21.03 -18.78 -6.14
C HIS A 341 21.12 -18.01 -4.81
N HIS A 342 22.16 -17.20 -4.62
CA HIS A 342 22.31 -16.39 -3.40
C HIS A 342 21.17 -15.38 -3.24
N ALA A 343 20.75 -14.68 -4.31
CA ALA A 343 19.63 -13.75 -4.27
C ALA A 343 18.32 -14.44 -3.88
N LEU A 344 18.05 -15.63 -4.41
CA LEU A 344 16.89 -16.45 -4.06
C LEU A 344 16.92 -16.91 -2.59
N GLN A 345 18.10 -17.36 -2.08
CA GLN A 345 18.23 -17.74 -0.67
C GLN A 345 18.00 -16.56 0.27
N GLN A 346 18.54 -15.39 -0.07
CA GLN A 346 18.32 -14.15 0.69
C GLN A 346 16.85 -13.78 0.72
N LEU A 347 16.17 -13.74 -0.43
CA LEU A 347 14.77 -13.42 -0.53
C LEU A 347 13.90 -14.41 0.24
N ARG A 348 14.22 -15.70 0.19
CA ARG A 348 13.53 -16.74 0.98
C ARG A 348 13.57 -16.43 2.47
N GLY A 349 14.76 -16.06 2.98
CA GLY A 349 14.92 -15.66 4.39
C GLY A 349 14.10 -14.43 4.74
N GLN A 350 14.13 -13.41 3.89
CA GLN A 350 13.38 -12.17 4.09
C GLN A 350 11.86 -12.43 4.10
N LEU A 351 11.32 -13.22 3.16
CA LEU A 351 9.91 -13.58 3.13
C LEU A 351 9.50 -14.38 4.36
N ALA A 352 10.34 -15.33 4.81
CA ALA A 352 10.07 -16.11 6.01
C ALA A 352 10.04 -15.25 7.26
N ILE A 353 10.96 -14.30 7.40
CA ILE A 353 11.01 -13.35 8.52
C ILE A 353 9.79 -12.41 8.48
N SER A 354 9.48 -11.85 7.31
CA SER A 354 8.33 -10.95 7.13
C SER A 354 7.00 -11.65 7.47
N ALA A 355 6.87 -12.93 7.12
CA ALA A 355 5.68 -13.73 7.44
C ALA A 355 5.47 -13.99 8.95
N GLN A 356 6.48 -13.74 9.81
CA GLN A 356 6.32 -13.79 11.27
C GLN A 356 5.62 -12.54 11.83
N ASN A 357 5.62 -11.43 11.10
CA ASN A 357 4.81 -10.27 11.47
C ASN A 357 3.33 -10.58 11.11
N GLN A 358 2.55 -10.88 12.14
CA GLN A 358 1.16 -11.32 11.98
C GLN A 358 0.25 -10.22 11.42
N GLU A 359 0.50 -8.96 11.75
CA GLU A 359 -0.22 -7.81 11.21
C GLU A 359 0.00 -7.69 9.70
N ASN A 360 1.26 -7.59 9.28
CA ASN A 360 1.60 -7.52 7.85
C ASN A 360 1.08 -8.74 7.08
N SER A 361 1.11 -9.92 7.70
CA SER A 361 0.56 -11.16 7.12
C SER A 361 -0.95 -11.08 6.92
N ALA A 362 -1.70 -10.55 7.90
CA ALA A 362 -3.15 -10.38 7.81
C ALA A 362 -3.55 -9.35 6.74
N LEU A 363 -2.85 -8.21 6.69
CA LEU A 363 -3.08 -7.16 5.70
C LEU A 363 -2.73 -7.63 4.27
N ALA A 364 -1.60 -8.31 4.10
CA ALA A 364 -1.23 -8.91 2.81
C ALA A 364 -2.23 -9.98 2.34
N MET A 365 -2.75 -10.79 3.26
CA MET A 365 -3.81 -11.75 3.00
C MET A 365 -5.09 -11.07 2.50
N ALA A 366 -5.52 -9.98 3.17
CA ALA A 366 -6.68 -9.19 2.76
C ALA A 366 -6.50 -8.58 1.38
N LYS A 367 -5.34 -7.97 1.13
CA LYS A 367 -4.99 -7.36 -0.17
C LYS A 367 -4.98 -8.41 -1.29
N SER A 368 -4.39 -9.58 -1.04
CA SER A 368 -4.38 -10.67 -2.00
C SER A 368 -5.79 -11.18 -2.30
N MET A 369 -6.66 -11.31 -1.28
CA MET A 369 -8.05 -11.68 -1.47
C MET A 369 -8.84 -10.64 -2.26
N LEU A 370 -8.56 -9.34 -2.04
CA LEU A 370 -9.21 -8.24 -2.77
C LEU A 370 -8.93 -8.34 -4.28
N TYR A 371 -7.65 -8.48 -4.67
CA TYR A 371 -7.22 -8.38 -6.06
C TYR A 371 -7.18 -9.72 -6.81
N HIS A 372 -6.91 -10.82 -6.11
CA HIS A 372 -6.71 -12.14 -6.73
C HIS A 372 -7.78 -13.17 -6.34
N GLY A 373 -8.65 -12.86 -5.39
CA GLY A 373 -9.67 -13.80 -4.88
C GLY A 373 -9.08 -14.97 -4.08
N SER A 374 -7.80 -14.92 -3.76
CA SER A 374 -7.08 -15.94 -2.97
C SER A 374 -5.92 -15.30 -2.22
N ALA A 375 -5.43 -15.97 -1.19
CA ALA A 375 -4.30 -15.50 -0.38
C ALA A 375 -3.29 -16.65 -0.17
N PRO A 376 -2.36 -16.83 -1.10
CA PRO A 376 -1.36 -17.89 -1.01
C PRO A 376 -0.43 -17.67 0.20
N GLU A 377 0.09 -18.76 0.74
CA GLU A 377 1.15 -18.70 1.75
C GLU A 377 2.46 -18.22 1.12
N TRP A 378 3.35 -17.63 1.93
CA TRP A 378 4.62 -17.10 1.44
C TRP A 378 5.48 -18.17 0.73
N GLN A 379 5.38 -19.43 1.14
CA GLN A 379 6.09 -20.56 0.51
C GLN A 379 5.65 -20.79 -0.93
N GLU A 380 4.35 -20.64 -1.21
CA GLU A 380 3.79 -20.76 -2.56
C GLU A 380 4.26 -19.59 -3.44
N THR A 381 4.24 -18.39 -2.88
CA THR A 381 4.77 -17.19 -3.55
C THR A 381 6.26 -17.36 -3.85
N PHE A 382 7.04 -17.81 -2.86
CA PHE A 382 8.47 -18.08 -3.05
C PHE A 382 8.72 -19.17 -4.11
N ALA A 383 7.93 -20.25 -4.11
CA ALA A 383 8.08 -21.32 -5.10
C ALA A 383 7.89 -20.81 -6.54
N LYS A 384 7.03 -19.83 -6.75
CA LYS A 384 6.86 -19.15 -8.04
C LYS A 384 8.08 -18.26 -8.36
N ILE A 385 8.57 -17.47 -7.38
CA ILE A 385 9.74 -16.62 -7.57
C ILE A 385 10.98 -17.46 -7.86
N ALA A 386 11.13 -18.63 -7.24
CA ALA A 386 12.26 -19.53 -7.45
C ALA A 386 12.35 -20.12 -8.87
N GLN A 387 11.31 -19.96 -9.69
CA GLN A 387 11.33 -20.33 -11.10
C GLN A 387 11.89 -19.24 -12.00
N THR A 388 12.18 -18.06 -11.45
CA THR A 388 12.76 -16.94 -12.22
C THR A 388 14.17 -17.28 -12.66
N SER A 389 14.44 -17.14 -13.96
CA SER A 389 15.77 -17.34 -14.55
C SER A 389 16.59 -16.05 -14.59
N ALA A 390 17.90 -16.16 -14.74
CA ALA A 390 18.77 -15.01 -14.98
C ALA A 390 18.37 -14.24 -16.25
N GLN A 391 17.91 -14.96 -17.29
CA GLN A 391 17.41 -14.34 -18.52
C GLN A 391 16.14 -13.53 -18.26
N SER A 392 15.16 -14.06 -17.48
CA SER A 392 13.94 -13.32 -17.12
C SER A 392 14.25 -12.02 -16.38
N LEU A 393 15.25 -12.02 -15.47
CA LEU A 393 15.71 -10.81 -14.78
C LEU A 393 16.31 -9.78 -15.74
N GLN A 394 17.13 -10.25 -16.68
CA GLN A 394 17.73 -9.39 -17.70
C GLN A 394 16.66 -8.80 -18.64
N ASP A 395 15.68 -9.60 -19.04
CA ASP A 395 14.55 -9.14 -19.88
C ASP A 395 13.74 -8.04 -19.16
N VAL A 396 13.47 -8.21 -17.86
CA VAL A 396 12.81 -7.19 -17.02
C VAL A 396 13.66 -5.94 -16.89
N ALA A 397 14.99 -6.08 -16.68
CA ALA A 397 15.89 -4.94 -16.61
C ALA A 397 15.93 -4.16 -17.94
N ASN A 398 15.91 -4.84 -19.07
CA ASN A 398 15.86 -4.20 -20.40
C ASN A 398 14.53 -3.49 -20.65
N ASP A 399 13.41 -4.07 -20.21
CA ASP A 399 12.10 -3.47 -20.36
C ASP A 399 11.96 -2.17 -19.54
N LEU A 400 12.49 -2.15 -18.31
CA LEU A 400 12.16 -1.10 -17.35
C LEU A 400 13.27 -0.05 -17.16
N PHE A 401 14.54 -0.43 -17.26
CA PHE A 401 15.67 0.49 -17.05
C PHE A 401 16.10 1.18 -18.37
N CYS A 402 15.17 1.42 -19.27
CA CYS A 402 15.41 2.10 -20.54
C CYS A 402 15.13 3.61 -20.43
N ASP A 403 15.75 4.41 -21.32
CA ASP A 403 15.62 5.88 -21.30
C ASP A 403 14.19 6.37 -21.47
N GLN A 404 13.37 5.65 -22.23
CA GLN A 404 11.95 5.99 -22.47
C GLN A 404 11.09 5.85 -21.22
N ASN A 405 11.54 5.06 -20.23
CA ASN A 405 10.86 4.81 -18.95
C ASN A 405 11.63 5.42 -17.77
N ARG A 406 12.49 6.38 -18.03
CA ARG A 406 13.33 7.01 -17.02
C ARG A 406 12.78 8.35 -16.58
N TYR A 407 12.30 8.43 -15.34
CA TYR A 407 11.83 9.64 -14.68
C TYR A 407 12.80 10.01 -13.56
N ILE A 408 13.10 11.30 -13.40
CA ILE A 408 13.98 11.79 -12.33
C ILE A 408 13.27 12.94 -11.61
N LEU A 409 13.26 12.89 -10.29
CA LEU A 409 12.80 13.96 -9.42
C LEU A 409 13.87 14.30 -8.41
N THR A 410 14.13 15.59 -8.20
CA THR A 410 15.12 16.07 -7.21
C THR A 410 14.57 17.21 -6.35
N TYR A 411 14.93 17.17 -5.08
CA TYR A 411 14.84 18.27 -4.13
C TYR A 411 16.24 18.75 -3.81
N ASN A 412 16.52 20.04 -4.02
CA ASN A 412 17.81 20.67 -3.82
C ASN A 412 17.69 22.10 -3.22
#